data_83adbe543c80125428a67d4de9fc7803
#
_entry.id   83adbe543c80125428a67d4de9fc7803
#
_cell.length_a   1.000
_cell.length_b   1.000
_cell.length_c   1.000
_cell.angle_alpha   90.00
_cell.angle_beta   90.00
_cell.angle_gamma   90.00
#
_symmetry.space_group_name_H-M   'P 1'
#
loop_
_entity.id
_entity.type
_entity.pdbx_description
1 polymer ?
#
loop_
_entity_poly.entity_id
_entity_poly.type
_entity_poly.pdbx_seq_one_letter_code
_entity_poly.pdbx_strand_id
1 'polypeptide(L)'
;MGLNYAGLKERHRRERERWPAAHSLRVHRSLSWLKAAETRRSDSDGRFIFLWIAFNAAYAVQIDDGGRLSERLAFRTFLRRLIDRDPTGRIANLVWQEFGASIRGLLENRYVFQDYWDFQNGLTTEEEWKRRFVNANRAAKRALAAQQTGSVLGIVLSRIYTLRNQLVHGGATWGGGTNREQLRDCLRFMEHLVPLVIDVLMDSPHEIWGPVAFPVVD
;
A
#
# COMPACT_ATOMS: atom_id res chain seq x y z
N MET A 1 7.69 -20.08 7.93
CA MET A 1 8.23 -18.85 8.52
C MET A 1 7.74 -17.69 7.68
N GLY A 2 7.07 -16.68 8.27
CA GLY A 2 6.58 -15.52 7.52
C GLY A 2 7.75 -14.64 7.03
N LEU A 3 7.52 -13.90 5.96
CA LEU A 3 8.46 -12.92 5.44
C LEU A 3 8.65 -11.81 6.49
N ASN A 4 9.91 -11.44 6.77
CA ASN A 4 10.27 -10.38 7.70
C ASN A 4 11.55 -9.64 7.26
N TYR A 5 11.86 -8.52 7.90
CA TYR A 5 13.06 -7.74 7.59
C TYR A 5 14.33 -8.57 7.62
N ALA A 6 14.53 -9.41 8.62
CA ALA A 6 15.81 -10.14 8.79
C ALA A 6 16.10 -11.05 7.61
N GLY A 7 15.14 -11.90 7.24
CA GLY A 7 15.30 -12.83 6.10
C GLY A 7 15.43 -12.10 4.76
N LEU A 8 14.59 -11.06 4.53
CA LEU A 8 14.65 -10.27 3.32
C LEU A 8 15.96 -9.47 3.22
N LYS A 9 16.50 -8.96 4.33
CA LYS A 9 17.78 -8.25 4.34
C LYS A 9 18.95 -9.16 4.06
N GLU A 10 18.92 -10.37 4.58
CA GLU A 10 19.94 -11.38 4.26
C GLU A 10 19.92 -11.73 2.78
N ARG A 11 18.74 -12.00 2.22
CA ARG A 11 18.56 -12.22 0.79
C ARG A 11 19.09 -11.05 -0.03
N HIS A 12 18.72 -9.81 0.31
CA HIS A 12 19.21 -8.61 -0.37
C HIS A 12 20.73 -8.50 -0.36
N ARG A 13 21.40 -8.78 0.77
CA ARG A 13 22.87 -8.74 0.86
C ARG A 13 23.54 -9.74 -0.09
N ARG A 14 22.95 -10.96 -0.20
CA ARG A 14 23.46 -12.04 -1.03
C ARG A 14 23.30 -11.77 -2.53
N GLU A 15 22.20 -11.09 -2.93
CA GLU A 15 21.76 -11.03 -4.32
C GLU A 15 21.98 -9.66 -4.99
N ARG A 16 22.04 -8.58 -4.22
CA ARG A 16 22.02 -7.17 -4.70
C ARG A 16 23.13 -6.81 -5.71
N GLU A 17 24.28 -7.46 -5.62
CA GLU A 17 25.43 -7.19 -6.51
C GLU A 17 25.11 -7.55 -7.98
N ARG A 18 24.11 -8.41 -8.19
CA ARG A 18 23.67 -8.86 -9.52
C ARG A 18 22.49 -8.02 -10.05
N TRP A 19 21.99 -7.07 -9.27
CA TRP A 19 20.82 -6.28 -9.63
C TRP A 19 21.20 -4.90 -10.18
N PRO A 20 20.34 -4.30 -11.03
CA PRO A 20 20.51 -2.90 -11.39
C PRO A 20 20.55 -2.00 -10.15
N ALA A 21 21.43 -0.99 -10.14
CA ALA A 21 21.64 -0.11 -8.98
C ALA A 21 20.32 0.55 -8.49
N ALA A 22 19.50 1.05 -9.41
CA ALA A 22 18.20 1.64 -9.08
C ALA A 22 17.27 0.64 -8.41
N HIS A 23 17.25 -0.62 -8.85
CA HIS A 23 16.44 -1.67 -8.23
C HIS A 23 16.95 -2.01 -6.82
N SER A 24 18.25 -2.22 -6.66
CA SER A 24 18.89 -2.47 -5.37
C SER A 24 18.60 -1.33 -4.37
N LEU A 25 18.67 -0.07 -4.82
CA LEU A 25 18.35 1.10 -4.01
C LEU A 25 16.87 1.11 -3.57
N ARG A 26 15.94 0.80 -4.48
CA ARG A 26 14.50 0.67 -4.20
C ARG A 26 14.24 -0.34 -3.08
N VAL A 27 14.77 -1.54 -3.23
CA VAL A 27 14.64 -2.62 -2.24
C VAL A 27 15.30 -2.23 -0.92
N HIS A 28 16.48 -1.61 -0.97
CA HIS A 28 17.19 -1.15 0.23
C HIS A 28 16.38 -0.15 1.05
N ARG A 29 15.78 0.84 0.40
CA ARG A 29 14.91 1.84 1.04
C ARG A 29 13.68 1.21 1.67
N SER A 30 13.00 0.34 0.94
CA SER A 30 11.82 -0.39 1.46
C SER A 30 12.18 -1.23 2.68
N LEU A 31 13.29 -1.96 2.66
CA LEU A 31 13.79 -2.73 3.80
C LEU A 31 14.15 -1.86 5.00
N SER A 32 14.72 -0.68 4.78
CA SER A 32 15.05 0.25 5.87
C SER A 32 13.81 0.66 6.67
N TRP A 33 12.72 0.99 5.98
CA TRP A 33 11.45 1.36 6.61
C TRP A 33 10.68 0.18 7.18
N LEU A 34 10.77 -1.00 6.55
CA LEU A 34 10.25 -2.24 7.12
C LEU A 34 10.91 -2.55 8.47
N LYS A 35 12.25 -2.40 8.58
CA LYS A 35 12.96 -2.53 9.86
C LYS A 35 12.41 -1.58 10.91
N ALA A 36 12.22 -0.30 10.54
CA ALA A 36 11.69 0.70 11.45
C ALA A 36 10.29 0.34 11.97
N ALA A 37 9.43 -0.24 11.12
CA ALA A 37 8.12 -0.74 11.50
C ALA A 37 8.21 -1.93 12.46
N GLU A 38 9.03 -2.93 12.15
CA GLU A 38 9.15 -4.15 12.96
C GLU A 38 9.76 -3.90 14.35
N THR A 39 10.58 -2.85 14.50
CA THR A 39 11.20 -2.51 15.79
C THR A 39 10.27 -1.76 16.75
N ARG A 40 9.14 -1.23 16.28
CA ARG A 40 8.20 -0.41 17.08
C ARG A 40 6.91 -1.16 17.40
N ARG A 41 7.03 -2.33 18.02
CA ARG A 41 5.88 -3.25 18.26
C ARG A 41 4.73 -2.66 19.05
N SER A 42 4.98 -1.72 19.96
CA SER A 42 3.97 -1.09 20.81
C SER A 42 3.34 0.18 20.21
N ASP A 43 3.87 0.69 19.11
CA ASP A 43 3.39 1.92 18.45
C ASP A 43 2.68 1.59 17.12
N SER A 44 1.38 1.37 17.18
CA SER A 44 0.58 1.02 15.99
C SER A 44 0.53 2.16 14.96
N ASP A 45 0.49 3.42 15.39
CA ASP A 45 0.45 4.58 14.49
C ASP A 45 1.77 4.71 13.73
N GLY A 46 2.89 4.67 14.45
CA GLY A 46 4.21 4.72 13.85
C GLY A 46 4.49 3.53 12.94
N ARG A 47 4.12 2.31 13.37
CA ARG A 47 4.26 1.10 12.54
C ARG A 47 3.52 1.22 11.21
N PHE A 48 2.28 1.68 11.26
CA PHE A 48 1.46 1.87 10.07
C PHE A 48 2.10 2.88 9.11
N ILE A 49 2.56 4.03 9.62
CA ILE A 49 3.24 5.05 8.81
C ILE A 49 4.54 4.50 8.20
N PHE A 50 5.36 3.76 8.96
CA PHE A 50 6.60 3.20 8.44
C PHE A 50 6.36 2.10 7.39
N LEU A 51 5.34 1.28 7.55
CA LEU A 51 4.94 0.32 6.52
C LEU A 51 4.44 1.02 5.26
N TRP A 52 3.69 2.11 5.41
CA TRP A 52 3.28 2.93 4.27
C TRP A 52 4.49 3.51 3.53
N ILE A 53 5.49 4.05 4.25
CA ILE A 53 6.71 4.58 3.64
C ILE A 53 7.52 3.45 2.97
N ALA A 54 7.60 2.28 3.59
CA ALA A 54 8.24 1.10 3.00
C ALA A 54 7.57 0.69 1.67
N PHE A 55 6.24 0.68 1.65
CA PHE A 55 5.45 0.44 0.43
C PHE A 55 5.69 1.54 -0.62
N ASN A 56 5.66 2.82 -0.22
CA ASN A 56 5.98 3.93 -1.12
C ASN A 56 7.37 3.78 -1.75
N ALA A 57 8.38 3.44 -0.96
CA ALA A 57 9.74 3.23 -1.45
C ALA A 57 9.81 2.10 -2.49
N ALA A 58 8.91 1.11 -2.40
CA ALA A 58 8.80 0.01 -3.36
C ALA A 58 8.22 0.46 -4.71
N TYR A 59 7.18 1.31 -4.72
CA TYR A 59 6.48 1.67 -5.97
C TYR A 59 6.79 3.06 -6.49
N ALA A 60 7.26 3.99 -5.65
CA ALA A 60 7.46 5.36 -6.06
C ALA A 60 8.42 5.48 -7.24
N VAL A 61 7.97 6.17 -8.27
CA VAL A 61 8.73 6.52 -9.46
C VAL A 61 8.81 8.03 -9.59
N GLN A 62 9.85 8.52 -10.23
CA GLN A 62 9.89 9.92 -10.63
C GLN A 62 8.76 10.15 -11.65
N ILE A 63 7.90 11.12 -11.36
CA ILE A 63 6.81 11.52 -12.24
C ILE A 63 7.20 12.87 -12.83
N ASP A 64 7.31 12.92 -14.12
CA ASP A 64 7.42 14.17 -14.86
C ASP A 64 6.08 14.94 -14.73
N ASP A 65 6.06 16.25 -14.95
CA ASP A 65 4.99 17.24 -14.64
C ASP A 65 3.50 16.88 -14.89
N GLY A 66 3.17 15.61 -15.11
CA GLY A 66 1.85 15.09 -15.42
C GLY A 66 0.81 15.06 -14.28
N GLY A 67 1.17 15.48 -13.07
CA GLY A 67 0.26 15.61 -11.94
C GLY A 67 -0.42 14.31 -11.46
N ARG A 68 -1.55 14.43 -10.76
CA ARG A 68 -2.30 13.33 -10.11
C ARG A 68 -2.75 12.19 -11.05
N LEU A 69 -2.96 12.47 -12.33
CA LEU A 69 -3.37 11.45 -13.29
C LEU A 69 -2.22 10.50 -13.58
N SER A 70 -1.00 11.02 -13.72
CA SER A 70 0.23 10.25 -13.91
C SER A 70 0.54 9.38 -12.69
N GLU A 71 0.36 9.89 -11.48
CA GLU A 71 0.53 9.10 -10.23
C GLU A 71 -0.43 7.91 -10.18
N ARG A 72 -1.70 8.12 -10.47
CA ARG A 72 -2.70 7.04 -10.49
C ARG A 72 -2.37 5.99 -11.54
N LEU A 73 -1.91 6.40 -12.71
CA LEU A 73 -1.52 5.48 -13.77
C LEU A 73 -0.27 4.69 -13.40
N ALA A 74 0.75 5.36 -12.85
CA ALA A 74 1.97 4.73 -12.37
C ALA A 74 1.67 3.70 -11.27
N PHE A 75 0.82 4.06 -10.31
CA PHE A 75 0.39 3.17 -9.25
C PHE A 75 -0.35 1.92 -9.78
N ARG A 76 -1.32 2.11 -10.69
CA ARG A 76 -2.05 0.98 -11.30
C ARG A 76 -1.12 0.09 -12.12
N THR A 77 -0.17 0.68 -12.84
CA THR A 77 0.83 -0.07 -13.61
C THR A 77 1.73 -0.88 -12.69
N PHE A 78 2.18 -0.29 -11.57
CA PHE A 78 2.94 -1.00 -10.56
C PHE A 78 2.19 -2.22 -10.01
N LEU A 79 0.92 -2.04 -9.59
CA LEU A 79 0.11 -3.15 -9.05
C LEU A 79 -0.11 -4.27 -10.07
N ARG A 80 -0.34 -3.93 -11.34
CA ARG A 80 -0.47 -4.92 -12.40
C ARG A 80 0.83 -5.72 -12.55
N ARG A 81 1.97 -5.04 -12.67
CA ARG A 81 3.29 -5.71 -12.77
C ARG A 81 3.58 -6.58 -11.56
N LEU A 82 3.27 -6.08 -10.36
CA LEU A 82 3.46 -6.83 -9.12
C LEU A 82 2.70 -8.16 -9.14
N ILE A 83 1.47 -8.17 -9.62
CA ILE A 83 0.65 -9.39 -9.75
C ILE A 83 1.17 -10.27 -10.87
N ASP A 84 1.53 -9.72 -12.02
CA ASP A 84 2.09 -10.46 -13.15
C ASP A 84 3.44 -11.15 -12.79
N ARG A 85 4.17 -10.59 -11.83
CA ARG A 85 5.44 -11.12 -11.31
C ARG A 85 5.30 -11.97 -10.05
N ASP A 86 4.10 -12.33 -9.68
CA ASP A 86 3.79 -13.27 -8.59
C ASP A 86 3.11 -14.54 -9.12
N PRO A 87 3.83 -15.41 -9.86
CA PRO A 87 3.25 -16.58 -10.53
C PRO A 87 2.70 -17.61 -9.54
N THR A 88 3.14 -17.58 -8.28
CA THR A 88 2.62 -18.46 -7.22
C THR A 88 1.38 -17.92 -6.54
N GLY A 89 0.91 -16.72 -6.92
CA GLY A 89 -0.33 -16.13 -6.43
C GLY A 89 -0.32 -15.76 -4.94
N ARG A 90 0.83 -15.44 -4.35
CA ARG A 90 0.96 -15.06 -2.93
C ARG A 90 0.13 -13.83 -2.59
N ILE A 91 0.10 -12.85 -3.50
CA ILE A 91 -0.72 -11.63 -3.34
C ILE A 91 -2.21 -11.97 -3.43
N ALA A 92 -2.59 -12.84 -4.35
CA ALA A 92 -3.96 -13.32 -4.44
C ALA A 92 -4.37 -14.07 -3.17
N ASN A 93 -3.51 -14.95 -2.65
CA ASN A 93 -3.74 -15.67 -1.40
C ASN A 93 -3.95 -14.68 -0.23
N LEU A 94 -3.09 -13.67 -0.10
CA LEU A 94 -3.22 -12.64 0.91
C LEU A 94 -4.60 -11.95 0.84
N VAL A 95 -5.02 -11.51 -0.34
CA VAL A 95 -6.29 -10.80 -0.55
C VAL A 95 -7.49 -11.69 -0.28
N TRP A 96 -7.47 -12.95 -0.76
CA TRP A 96 -8.66 -13.79 -0.79
C TRP A 96 -8.80 -14.70 0.41
N GLN A 97 -7.70 -15.24 0.93
CA GLN A 97 -7.73 -16.23 2.00
C GLN A 97 -7.45 -15.60 3.37
N GLU A 98 -6.46 -14.74 3.47
CA GLU A 98 -6.05 -14.22 4.78
C GLU A 98 -6.86 -13.02 5.25
N PHE A 99 -7.21 -12.11 4.34
CA PHE A 99 -7.84 -10.82 4.68
C PHE A 99 -9.22 -10.57 4.04
N GLY A 100 -9.84 -11.58 3.45
CA GLY A 100 -11.10 -11.41 2.72
C GLY A 100 -12.24 -10.79 3.54
N ALA A 101 -12.35 -11.07 4.84
CA ALA A 101 -13.34 -10.48 5.73
C ALA A 101 -13.00 -9.03 6.10
N SER A 102 -11.76 -8.76 6.53
CA SER A 102 -11.28 -7.41 6.87
C SER A 102 -11.36 -6.46 5.68
N ILE A 103 -11.05 -6.94 4.46
CA ILE A 103 -11.18 -6.16 3.23
C ILE A 103 -12.64 -5.74 3.02
N ARG A 104 -13.61 -6.63 3.19
CA ARG A 104 -15.03 -6.28 3.05
C ARG A 104 -15.45 -5.20 4.03
N GLY A 105 -15.09 -5.32 5.31
CA GLY A 105 -15.35 -4.31 6.32
C GLY A 105 -14.72 -2.95 5.98
N LEU A 106 -13.47 -2.96 5.50
CA LEU A 106 -12.76 -1.74 5.09
C LEU A 106 -13.44 -1.05 3.89
N LEU A 107 -13.93 -1.80 2.92
CA LEU A 107 -14.60 -1.26 1.73
C LEU A 107 -15.94 -0.59 2.07
N GLU A 108 -16.64 -1.07 3.08
CA GLU A 108 -17.93 -0.53 3.54
C GLU A 108 -17.78 0.65 4.53
N ASN A 109 -16.57 0.93 5.00
CA ASN A 109 -16.30 1.96 5.98
C ASN A 109 -16.18 3.35 5.32
N ARG A 110 -17.10 4.27 5.65
CA ARG A 110 -17.09 5.65 5.13
C ARG A 110 -15.90 6.48 5.63
N TYR A 111 -15.38 6.19 6.82
CA TYR A 111 -14.31 6.97 7.43
C TYR A 111 -12.94 6.79 6.76
N VAL A 112 -12.79 5.77 5.92
CA VAL A 112 -11.61 5.59 5.04
C VAL A 112 -11.93 5.92 3.58
N PHE A 113 -13.02 6.65 3.31
CA PHE A 113 -13.40 7.13 1.98
C PHE A 113 -13.16 8.61 1.85
N GLN A 114 -12.32 9.02 0.90
CA GLN A 114 -11.88 10.42 0.75
C GLN A 114 -13.04 11.38 0.54
N ASP A 115 -14.02 11.04 -0.33
CA ASP A 115 -15.15 11.93 -0.61
C ASP A 115 -16.03 12.21 0.63
N TYR A 116 -16.04 11.33 1.65
CA TYR A 116 -16.69 11.62 2.93
C TYR A 116 -15.99 12.78 3.65
N TRP A 117 -14.67 12.83 3.65
CA TRP A 117 -13.90 13.90 4.26
C TRP A 117 -13.95 15.18 3.44
N ASP A 118 -14.02 15.07 2.11
CA ASP A 118 -14.26 16.21 1.23
C ASP A 118 -15.61 16.88 1.55
N PHE A 119 -16.64 16.08 1.86
CA PHE A 119 -17.92 16.60 2.35
C PHE A 119 -17.79 17.26 3.72
N GLN A 120 -17.12 16.64 4.69
CA GLN A 120 -16.90 17.24 6.01
C GLN A 120 -16.13 18.57 5.94
N ASN A 121 -15.28 18.73 4.94
CA ASN A 121 -14.52 19.96 4.67
C ASN A 121 -15.26 20.96 3.77
N GLY A 122 -16.52 20.71 3.40
CA GLY A 122 -17.33 21.60 2.56
C GLY A 122 -16.93 21.63 1.08
N LEU A 123 -16.14 20.67 0.61
CA LEU A 123 -15.64 20.58 -0.78
C LEU A 123 -16.61 19.86 -1.74
N THR A 124 -17.61 19.16 -1.19
CA THR A 124 -18.65 18.45 -1.97
C THR A 124 -19.95 18.40 -1.18
N THR A 125 -21.06 18.04 -1.84
CA THR A 125 -22.37 17.93 -1.19
C THR A 125 -22.60 16.57 -0.55
N GLU A 126 -23.57 16.49 0.36
CA GLU A 126 -23.97 15.23 1.01
C GLU A 126 -24.46 14.21 -0.02
N GLU A 127 -25.27 14.65 -0.97
CA GLU A 127 -25.80 13.78 -2.03
C GLU A 127 -24.68 13.23 -2.92
N GLU A 128 -23.70 14.06 -3.23
CA GLU A 128 -22.61 13.71 -4.13
C GLU A 128 -21.68 12.68 -3.49
N TRP A 129 -21.22 12.87 -2.24
CA TRP A 129 -20.37 11.88 -1.59
C TRP A 129 -21.10 10.56 -1.37
N LYS A 130 -22.39 10.57 -0.98
CA LYS A 130 -23.20 9.34 -0.84
C LYS A 130 -23.32 8.59 -2.16
N ARG A 131 -23.61 9.29 -3.26
CA ARG A 131 -23.66 8.69 -4.59
C ARG A 131 -22.32 8.05 -4.98
N ARG A 132 -21.21 8.76 -4.77
CA ARG A 132 -19.85 8.27 -5.05
C ARG A 132 -19.52 7.04 -4.19
N PHE A 133 -19.87 7.06 -2.91
CA PHE A 133 -19.68 5.93 -2.00
C PHE A 133 -20.43 4.68 -2.44
N VAL A 134 -21.71 4.82 -2.77
CA VAL A 134 -22.53 3.70 -3.30
C VAL A 134 -21.93 3.15 -4.60
N ASN A 135 -21.50 4.01 -5.50
CA ASN A 135 -20.88 3.58 -6.76
C ASN A 135 -19.53 2.87 -6.53
N ALA A 136 -18.70 3.39 -5.63
CA ALA A 136 -17.43 2.77 -5.24
C ALA A 136 -17.65 1.39 -4.62
N ASN A 137 -18.63 1.25 -3.71
CA ASN A 137 -18.96 -0.03 -3.11
C ASN A 137 -19.52 -1.03 -4.14
N ARG A 138 -20.34 -0.57 -5.08
CA ARG A 138 -20.82 -1.41 -6.18
C ARG A 138 -19.65 -1.89 -7.07
N ALA A 139 -18.72 -1.02 -7.40
CA ALA A 139 -17.52 -1.38 -8.16
C ALA A 139 -16.64 -2.38 -7.38
N ALA A 140 -16.45 -2.16 -6.08
CA ALA A 140 -15.71 -3.07 -5.21
C ALA A 140 -16.38 -4.46 -5.14
N LYS A 141 -17.69 -4.52 -4.95
CA LYS A 141 -18.45 -5.79 -4.95
C LYS A 141 -18.32 -6.54 -6.28
N ARG A 142 -18.34 -5.83 -7.41
CA ARG A 142 -18.11 -6.45 -8.73
C ARG A 142 -16.69 -7.01 -8.86
N ALA A 143 -15.69 -6.25 -8.43
CA ALA A 143 -14.29 -6.70 -8.45
C ALA A 143 -14.07 -7.92 -7.55
N LEU A 144 -14.71 -7.94 -6.35
CA LEU A 144 -14.70 -9.08 -5.45
C LEU A 144 -15.36 -10.31 -6.09
N ALA A 145 -16.54 -10.16 -6.66
CA ALA A 145 -17.27 -11.27 -7.32
C ALA A 145 -16.52 -11.85 -8.53
N ALA A 146 -15.82 -10.99 -9.28
CA ALA A 146 -15.00 -11.37 -10.42
C ALA A 146 -13.58 -11.80 -10.07
N GLN A 147 -13.24 -11.88 -8.77
CA GLN A 147 -11.90 -12.22 -8.26
C GLN A 147 -10.75 -11.42 -8.90
N GLN A 148 -11.00 -10.14 -9.18
CA GLN A 148 -10.02 -9.23 -9.78
C GLN A 148 -9.03 -8.73 -8.73
N THR A 149 -8.01 -9.52 -8.40
CA THR A 149 -7.02 -9.23 -7.34
C THR A 149 -6.44 -7.83 -7.44
N GLY A 150 -6.02 -7.40 -8.65
CA GLY A 150 -5.42 -6.07 -8.84
C GLY A 150 -6.40 -4.93 -8.59
N SER A 151 -7.66 -5.07 -9.00
CA SER A 151 -8.69 -4.08 -8.75
C SER A 151 -9.01 -3.98 -7.26
N VAL A 152 -9.17 -5.12 -6.58
CA VAL A 152 -9.44 -5.17 -5.13
C VAL A 152 -8.28 -4.57 -4.35
N LEU A 153 -7.04 -4.97 -4.64
CA LEU A 153 -5.84 -4.43 -4.01
C LEU A 153 -5.73 -2.91 -4.19
N GLY A 154 -5.99 -2.40 -5.40
CA GLY A 154 -5.99 -0.97 -5.69
C GLY A 154 -7.04 -0.20 -4.87
N ILE A 155 -8.25 -0.75 -4.72
CA ILE A 155 -9.31 -0.13 -3.90
C ILE A 155 -8.91 -0.16 -2.41
N VAL A 156 -8.41 -1.28 -1.90
CA VAL A 156 -7.94 -1.42 -0.50
C VAL A 156 -6.84 -0.40 -0.20
N LEU A 157 -5.83 -0.31 -1.06
CA LEU A 157 -4.74 0.65 -0.88
C LEU A 157 -5.20 2.11 -0.96
N SER A 158 -6.24 2.42 -1.75
CA SER A 158 -6.87 3.74 -1.74
C SER A 158 -7.53 4.05 -0.39
N ARG A 159 -8.15 3.08 0.27
CA ARG A 159 -8.71 3.23 1.63
C ARG A 159 -7.61 3.44 2.67
N ILE A 160 -6.55 2.64 2.58
CA ILE A 160 -5.36 2.76 3.44
C ILE A 160 -4.70 4.14 3.27
N TYR A 161 -4.63 4.65 2.04
CA TYR A 161 -4.14 6.00 1.75
C TYR A 161 -4.95 7.09 2.46
N THR A 162 -6.28 6.99 2.47
CA THR A 162 -7.14 7.95 3.19
C THR A 162 -6.87 7.89 4.70
N LEU A 163 -6.71 6.71 5.29
CA LEU A 163 -6.36 6.57 6.71
C LEU A 163 -4.97 7.16 7.01
N ARG A 164 -3.99 6.91 6.15
CA ARG A 164 -2.65 7.49 6.26
C ARG A 164 -2.72 9.02 6.25
N ASN A 165 -3.53 9.61 5.36
CA ASN A 165 -3.67 11.06 5.29
C ASN A 165 -4.24 11.64 6.59
N GLN A 166 -5.19 10.96 7.23
CA GLN A 166 -5.71 11.38 8.54
C GLN A 166 -4.62 11.43 9.61
N LEU A 167 -3.72 10.46 9.64
CA LEU A 167 -2.62 10.44 10.60
C LEU A 167 -1.55 11.49 10.28
N VAL A 168 -1.11 11.58 9.02
CA VAL A 168 0.01 12.45 8.62
C VAL A 168 -0.37 13.93 8.66
N HIS A 169 -1.63 14.26 8.34
CA HIS A 169 -2.12 15.66 8.36
C HIS A 169 -2.77 16.06 9.70
N GLY A 170 -2.57 15.27 10.76
CA GLY A 170 -3.04 15.62 12.10
C GLY A 170 -4.56 15.49 12.31
N GLY A 171 -5.25 14.77 11.43
CA GLY A 171 -6.70 14.49 11.57
C GLY A 171 -7.02 13.47 12.67
N ALA A 172 -6.00 12.84 13.28
CA ALA A 172 -6.12 11.97 14.44
C ALA A 172 -4.96 12.23 15.41
N THR A 173 -5.23 12.12 16.71
CA THR A 173 -4.17 12.21 17.72
C THR A 173 -3.41 10.89 17.83
N TRP A 174 -2.10 10.96 18.08
CA TRP A 174 -1.27 9.78 18.32
C TRP A 174 -1.81 8.99 19.53
N GLY A 175 -1.97 7.68 19.36
CA GLY A 175 -2.54 6.82 20.39
C GLY A 175 -4.02 7.07 20.72
N GLY A 176 -4.70 7.99 20.00
CA GLY A 176 -6.10 8.36 20.25
C GLY A 176 -7.10 7.23 19.96
N GLY A 177 -8.36 7.37 20.42
CA GLY A 177 -9.40 6.34 20.28
C GLY A 177 -10.05 6.24 18.88
N THR A 178 -9.92 7.28 18.06
CA THR A 178 -10.61 7.36 16.76
C THR A 178 -10.00 6.40 15.73
N ASN A 179 -10.84 5.69 14.99
CA ASN A 179 -10.43 4.79 13.89
C ASN A 179 -9.48 3.65 14.29
N ARG A 180 -9.45 3.24 15.56
CA ARG A 180 -8.52 2.20 16.07
C ARG A 180 -8.75 0.82 15.47
N GLU A 181 -9.98 0.45 15.21
CA GLU A 181 -10.30 -0.82 14.56
C GLU A 181 -9.80 -0.83 13.12
N GLN A 182 -10.10 0.23 12.36
CA GLN A 182 -9.64 0.38 10.98
C GLN A 182 -8.11 0.43 10.90
N LEU A 183 -7.47 1.12 11.83
CA LEU A 183 -6.00 1.16 11.89
C LEU A 183 -5.42 -0.23 12.14
N ARG A 184 -6.00 -1.02 13.06
CA ARG A 184 -5.54 -2.39 13.33
C ARG A 184 -5.66 -3.29 12.09
N ASP A 185 -6.80 -3.21 11.39
CA ASP A 185 -7.04 -4.02 10.19
C ASP A 185 -6.09 -3.62 9.06
N CYS A 186 -5.93 -2.31 8.82
CA CYS A 186 -4.99 -1.79 7.83
C CYS A 186 -3.54 -2.12 8.18
N LEU A 187 -3.17 -2.01 9.46
CA LEU A 187 -1.83 -2.35 9.94
C LEU A 187 -1.53 -3.82 9.69
N ARG A 188 -2.42 -4.74 10.12
CA ARG A 188 -2.26 -6.18 9.89
C ARG A 188 -2.12 -6.50 8.41
N PHE A 189 -2.95 -5.90 7.56
CA PHE A 189 -2.84 -6.09 6.11
C PHE A 189 -1.50 -5.62 5.56
N MET A 190 -1.03 -4.43 5.97
CA MET A 190 0.25 -3.89 5.52
C MET A 190 1.46 -4.67 6.05
N GLU A 191 1.37 -5.24 7.24
CA GLU A 191 2.42 -6.11 7.83
C GLU A 191 2.68 -7.37 6.99
N HIS A 192 1.67 -7.87 6.29
CA HIS A 192 1.79 -9.00 5.38
C HIS A 192 2.12 -8.56 3.95
N LEU A 193 1.46 -7.49 3.49
CA LEU A 193 1.62 -7.01 2.12
C LEU A 193 3.03 -6.46 1.85
N VAL A 194 3.58 -5.64 2.75
CA VAL A 194 4.84 -4.93 2.48
C VAL A 194 6.03 -5.89 2.34
N PRO A 195 6.26 -6.84 3.24
CA PRO A 195 7.31 -7.85 3.05
C PRO A 195 7.13 -8.66 1.78
N LEU A 196 5.88 -9.01 1.43
CA LEU A 196 5.55 -9.75 0.22
C LEU A 196 5.85 -8.93 -1.05
N VAL A 197 5.50 -7.65 -1.06
CA VAL A 197 5.85 -6.74 -2.17
C VAL A 197 7.37 -6.67 -2.36
N ILE A 198 8.12 -6.53 -1.28
CA ILE A 198 9.60 -6.51 -1.34
C ILE A 198 10.14 -7.83 -1.90
N ASP A 199 9.58 -8.95 -1.49
CA ASP A 199 10.02 -10.27 -1.96
C ASP A 199 9.75 -10.47 -3.46
N VAL A 200 8.56 -10.06 -3.94
CA VAL A 200 8.22 -10.08 -5.38
C VAL A 200 9.15 -9.16 -6.20
N LEU A 201 9.50 -8.00 -5.67
CA LEU A 201 10.52 -7.13 -6.31
C LEU A 201 11.85 -7.86 -6.44
N MET A 202 12.30 -8.55 -5.38
CA MET A 202 13.55 -9.32 -5.39
C MET A 202 13.52 -10.51 -6.37
N ASP A 203 12.35 -11.13 -6.59
CA ASP A 203 12.16 -12.18 -7.58
C ASP A 203 12.28 -11.67 -9.02
N SER A 204 12.10 -10.35 -9.24
CA SER A 204 12.04 -9.75 -10.57
C SER A 204 12.96 -8.52 -10.70
N PRO A 205 14.28 -8.65 -10.48
CA PRO A 205 15.21 -7.52 -10.41
C PRO A 205 15.42 -6.80 -11.75
N HIS A 206 15.14 -7.45 -12.86
CA HIS A 206 15.29 -6.89 -14.21
C HIS A 206 13.97 -6.38 -14.81
N GLU A 207 12.89 -6.40 -14.04
CA GLU A 207 11.62 -5.81 -14.46
C GLU A 207 11.73 -4.28 -14.47
N ILE A 208 11.02 -3.64 -15.41
CA ILE A 208 10.98 -2.18 -15.52
C ILE A 208 10.01 -1.63 -14.45
N TRP A 209 10.52 -1.42 -13.24
CA TRP A 209 9.77 -0.81 -12.13
C TRP A 209 9.70 0.72 -12.21
N GLY A 210 10.29 1.33 -13.24
CA GLY A 210 10.42 2.77 -13.42
C GLY A 210 11.62 3.37 -12.66
N PRO A 211 12.02 4.60 -13.00
CA PRO A 211 13.11 5.30 -12.33
C PRO A 211 12.80 5.50 -10.84
N VAL A 212 13.81 5.43 -9.98
CA VAL A 212 13.64 5.66 -8.55
C VAL A 212 13.41 7.15 -8.30
N ALA A 213 12.34 7.49 -7.57
CA ALA A 213 12.16 8.84 -7.08
C ALA A 213 13.33 9.20 -6.14
N PHE A 214 13.85 10.42 -6.25
CA PHE A 214 14.98 10.91 -5.47
C PHE A 214 16.23 10.01 -5.60
N PRO A 215 16.91 10.01 -6.76
CA PRO A 215 18.16 9.27 -6.91
C PRO A 215 19.20 9.75 -5.90
N VAL A 216 20.22 8.93 -5.63
CA VAL A 216 21.38 9.37 -4.86
C VAL A 216 22.13 10.38 -5.73
N VAL A 217 22.39 11.56 -5.20
CA VAL A 217 23.28 12.58 -5.77
C VAL A 217 24.55 12.60 -4.94
N ASP A 218 25.69 12.56 -5.60
CA ASP A 218 27.01 12.66 -5.00
C ASP A 218 27.31 14.12 -4.62
#